data_8d8b53ccc33d245cb686616719352392
#
_entry.id   8d8b53ccc33d245cb686616719352392
#
_cell.length_a   1.000
_cell.length_b   1.000
_cell.length_c   1.000
_cell.angle_alpha   90.00
_cell.angle_beta   90.00
_cell.angle_gamma   90.00
#
_symmetry.space_group_name_H-M   'P 1'
#
loop_
_entity.id
_entity.type
_entity.pdbx_description
1 polymer ?
#
loop_
_entity_poly.entity_id
_entity_poly.type
_entity_poly.pdbx_seq_one_letter_code
_entity_poly.pdbx_strand_id
1 'polypeptide(L)'
;MNLRKKRWMVTGAALAMVASLGLSACGGGSSSSGGGQAANSETGKNEVTMASRTPNWIFPVSAKGYTQGENGQFIQAMYRPLFAYKSTSDTPYKINLPKSLGTVPEVSEDGKTYTIKLRDDATWSDGTAVSTRDVEFWWNLVTNNKDQWASYKEGFFPDGASLDIKDEHTFSITTETKFAPAWFIDNQINKVALLPQHAWDKTGADEAVSDLDRTPEGAQKVFAYLQGEAKNLSTYATNPLWQTVNGPWKLSSFTPDQGLE
;
A
#
# COMPACT_ATOMS: atom_id res chain seq x y z
N MET A 1 -33.02 -48.77 51.80
CA MET A 1 -34.20 -48.52 52.74
C MET A 1 -34.99 -47.35 52.09
N ASN A 2 -36.11 -47.77 51.50
CA ASN A 2 -37.40 -47.06 51.31
C ASN A 2 -37.40 -45.59 50.79
N LEU A 3 -37.83 -45.42 49.55
CA LEU A 3 -39.21 -45.13 49.09
C LEU A 3 -39.77 -43.75 49.58
N ARG A 4 -40.08 -42.84 48.67
CA ARG A 4 -41.46 -42.64 48.24
C ARG A 4 -41.57 -41.55 47.17
N LYS A 5 -42.27 -41.90 46.11
CA LYS A 5 -42.90 -41.06 45.08
C LYS A 5 -43.89 -40.07 45.67
N LYS A 6 -44.07 -38.89 45.07
CA LYS A 6 -45.39 -38.30 44.91
C LYS A 6 -45.50 -37.48 43.66
N ARG A 7 -46.34 -37.96 42.76
CA ARG A 7 -46.92 -37.26 41.61
C ARG A 7 -48.03 -36.33 42.15
N TRP A 8 -48.16 -35.20 41.52
CA TRP A 8 -49.53 -34.63 41.34
C TRP A 8 -49.51 -33.82 40.04
N MET A 9 -50.57 -34.14 39.27
CA MET A 9 -50.99 -33.54 37.99
C MET A 9 -51.90 -32.34 38.30
N VAL A 10 -52.07 -31.55 37.28
CA VAL A 10 -53.34 -31.13 36.69
C VAL A 10 -53.37 -29.67 36.28
N THR A 11 -53.54 -29.51 34.99
CA THR A 11 -54.40 -28.68 34.12
C THR A 11 -54.24 -27.16 34.26
N GLY A 12 -54.21 -26.42 33.23
CA GLY A 12 -54.65 -26.46 31.84
C GLY A 12 -54.90 -25.01 31.40
N ALA A 13 -54.82 -24.78 30.23
CA ALA A 13 -55.55 -23.88 29.36
C ALA A 13 -54.70 -23.19 28.32
N ALA A 14 -55.08 -23.48 27.15
CA ALA A 14 -54.60 -22.99 25.87
C ALA A 14 -54.98 -21.51 25.64
N LEU A 15 -54.15 -20.83 24.87
CA LEU A 15 -54.67 -19.96 23.77
C LEU A 15 -53.58 -19.76 22.70
N ALA A 16 -53.96 -20.10 21.51
CA ALA A 16 -53.23 -20.01 20.27
C ALA A 16 -53.24 -18.56 19.76
N MET A 17 -52.18 -18.21 18.96
CA MET A 17 -52.25 -17.47 17.69
C MET A 17 -50.87 -17.47 17.10
N VAL A 18 -50.66 -18.26 16.08
CA VAL A 18 -50.69 -18.03 14.63
C VAL A 18 -49.59 -17.08 14.18
N ALA A 19 -48.60 -17.69 13.66
CA ALA A 19 -48.11 -17.77 12.28
C ALA A 19 -47.42 -16.53 11.73
N SER A 20 -46.23 -16.69 11.29
CA SER A 20 -45.89 -16.88 9.88
C SER A 20 -44.46 -17.33 9.73
N LEU A 21 -44.29 -18.44 9.26
CA LEU A 21 -43.36 -19.13 8.43
C LEU A 21 -42.64 -18.23 7.43
N GLY A 22 -41.36 -18.28 7.50
CA GLY A 22 -40.45 -17.94 6.42
C GLY A 22 -39.29 -18.93 6.46
N LEU A 23 -39.60 -20.17 6.04
CA LEU A 23 -38.54 -21.13 5.66
C LEU A 23 -37.89 -20.65 4.37
N SER A 24 -36.59 -20.46 4.38
CA SER A 24 -35.81 -20.84 3.23
C SER A 24 -34.61 -21.66 3.67
N ALA A 25 -34.72 -22.90 3.37
CA ALA A 25 -33.78 -23.97 3.42
C ALA A 25 -32.50 -23.60 2.69
N CYS A 26 -31.31 -23.84 3.28
CA CYS A 26 -30.60 -25.10 3.16
C CYS A 26 -30.08 -25.45 1.79
N GLY A 27 -28.85 -25.40 1.62
CA GLY A 27 -28.10 -26.19 0.67
C GLY A 27 -26.77 -26.53 1.32
N GLY A 28 -26.60 -27.77 1.59
CA GLY A 28 -25.55 -28.40 2.34
C GLY A 28 -24.14 -28.30 1.82
N GLY A 29 -23.25 -28.46 2.73
CA GLY A 29 -22.07 -29.30 2.71
C GLY A 29 -20.88 -28.84 1.93
N SER A 30 -19.86 -28.38 2.60
CA SER A 30 -18.53 -29.00 2.61
C SER A 30 -17.54 -28.07 3.30
N SER A 31 -16.90 -28.60 4.30
CA SER A 31 -15.78 -28.02 5.03
C SER A 31 -14.60 -27.76 4.10
N SER A 32 -14.11 -26.52 4.04
CA SER A 32 -12.71 -26.23 3.74
C SER A 32 -12.29 -24.96 4.47
N SER A 33 -11.17 -25.09 5.10
CA SER A 33 -10.40 -24.18 5.92
C SER A 33 -10.22 -22.78 5.38
N GLY A 34 -10.45 -21.78 6.24
CA GLY A 34 -9.63 -20.59 6.44
C GLY A 34 -9.31 -19.70 5.25
N GLY A 35 -10.24 -18.84 4.88
CA GLY A 35 -9.97 -17.62 4.15
C GLY A 35 -11.00 -16.59 4.58
N GLY A 36 -10.56 -15.47 5.18
CA GLY A 36 -11.44 -14.40 5.59
C GLY A 36 -12.26 -13.90 4.40
N GLN A 37 -13.56 -14.22 4.36
CA GLN A 37 -14.49 -13.66 3.41
C GLN A 37 -14.75 -12.21 3.76
N ALA A 38 -14.42 -11.31 2.84
CA ALA A 38 -14.93 -9.96 2.86
C ALA A 38 -16.48 -10.03 2.80
N ALA A 39 -17.13 -9.54 3.83
CA ALA A 39 -18.58 -9.39 3.82
C ALA A 39 -18.94 -8.26 2.87
N ASN A 40 -19.49 -8.59 1.70
CA ASN A 40 -20.15 -7.62 0.85
C ASN A 40 -21.47 -7.23 1.51
N SER A 41 -21.55 -6.07 2.13
CA SER A 41 -22.83 -5.47 2.46
C SER A 41 -23.29 -4.67 1.24
N GLU A 42 -24.34 -5.13 0.57
CA GLU A 42 -25.08 -4.37 -0.44
C GLU A 42 -25.86 -3.22 0.23
N THR A 43 -25.16 -2.19 0.61
CA THR A 43 -25.73 -0.86 0.79
C THR A 43 -25.24 -0.05 -0.39
N GLY A 44 -26.09 0.47 -1.26
CA GLY A 44 -25.80 1.16 -2.52
C GLY A 44 -24.84 2.37 -2.43
N LYS A 45 -23.80 2.25 -1.62
CA LYS A 45 -22.62 3.08 -1.49
C LYS A 45 -21.42 2.24 -1.91
N ASN A 46 -20.49 2.82 -2.62
CA ASN A 46 -19.21 2.23 -3.00
C ASN A 46 -18.31 2.11 -1.76
N GLU A 47 -18.71 1.30 -0.80
CA GLU A 47 -18.02 1.09 0.47
C GLU A 47 -17.47 -0.33 0.53
N VAL A 48 -16.22 -0.47 0.92
CA VAL A 48 -15.56 -1.76 1.16
C VAL A 48 -15.08 -1.79 2.59
N THR A 49 -15.60 -2.72 3.38
CA THR A 49 -15.13 -2.95 4.76
C THR A 49 -14.22 -4.16 4.80
N MET A 50 -13.04 -4.00 5.34
CA MET A 50 -12.06 -5.08 5.53
C MET A 50 -11.62 -5.17 6.99
N ALA A 51 -11.52 -6.39 7.50
CA ALA A 51 -10.86 -6.62 8.78
C ALA A 51 -9.34 -6.71 8.56
N SER A 52 -8.58 -5.89 9.26
CA SER A 52 -7.12 -5.85 9.20
C SER A 52 -6.55 -5.52 10.58
N ARG A 53 -5.28 -5.82 10.79
CA ARG A 53 -4.56 -5.24 11.92
C ARG A 53 -4.30 -3.76 11.67
N THR A 54 -4.15 -3.00 12.72
CA THR A 54 -3.80 -1.59 12.65
C THR A 54 -2.46 -1.39 11.93
N PRO A 55 -2.41 -0.63 10.81
CA PRO A 55 -1.14 -0.22 10.24
C PRO A 55 -0.38 0.67 11.23
N ASN A 56 0.93 0.51 11.28
CA ASN A 56 1.82 1.31 12.13
C ASN A 56 2.90 2.05 11.35
N TRP A 57 2.75 2.12 10.02
CA TRP A 57 3.64 2.82 9.11
C TRP A 57 2.89 3.30 7.88
N ILE A 58 3.09 4.57 7.51
CA ILE A 58 2.38 5.23 6.40
C ILE A 58 3.31 5.69 5.27
N PHE A 59 4.61 5.86 5.57
CA PHE A 59 5.58 6.32 4.59
C PHE A 59 5.89 5.23 3.56
N PRO A 60 5.78 5.49 2.22
CA PRO A 60 5.98 4.46 1.18
C PRO A 60 7.42 3.96 1.02
N VAL A 61 8.30 4.27 1.93
CA VAL A 61 9.63 3.68 2.05
C VAL A 61 9.66 2.84 3.30
N SER A 62 9.81 1.53 3.15
CA SER A 62 9.78 0.59 4.27
C SER A 62 10.92 0.85 5.26
N ALA A 63 10.64 0.79 6.56
CA ALA A 63 11.64 0.98 7.60
C ALA A 63 11.81 -0.29 8.44
N LYS A 64 13.02 -0.48 9.00
CA LYS A 64 13.32 -1.60 9.89
C LYS A 64 12.40 -1.54 11.12
N GLY A 65 11.73 -2.65 11.43
CA GLY A 65 10.74 -2.74 12.51
C GLY A 65 9.30 -2.39 12.09
N TYR A 66 9.08 -1.91 10.85
CA TYR A 66 7.78 -1.50 10.33
C TYR A 66 7.42 -2.23 9.02
N THR A 67 7.74 -3.52 8.93
CA THR A 67 7.58 -4.34 7.71
C THR A 67 6.35 -5.23 7.74
N GLN A 68 5.33 -4.88 8.52
CA GLN A 68 4.08 -5.64 8.59
C GLN A 68 3.34 -5.59 7.25
N GLY A 69 2.69 -6.68 6.87
CA GLY A 69 1.96 -6.79 5.61
C GLY A 69 0.82 -5.77 5.49
N GLU A 70 0.18 -5.46 6.60
CA GLU A 70 -0.89 -4.48 6.71
C GLU A 70 -0.45 -3.07 6.31
N ASN A 71 0.80 -2.69 6.64
CA ASN A 71 1.38 -1.42 6.18
C ASN A 71 1.44 -1.33 4.66
N GLY A 72 1.84 -2.43 4.01
CA GLY A 72 1.91 -2.49 2.55
C GLY A 72 0.54 -2.32 1.89
N GLN A 73 -0.49 -2.99 2.42
CA GLN A 73 -1.87 -2.87 1.92
C GLN A 73 -2.41 -1.45 2.10
N PHE A 74 -2.19 -0.85 3.28
CA PHE A 74 -2.59 0.50 3.61
C PHE A 74 -1.90 1.53 2.68
N ILE A 75 -0.59 1.43 2.52
CA ILE A 75 0.19 2.30 1.64
C ILE A 75 -0.26 2.18 0.18
N GLN A 76 -0.47 0.95 -0.32
CA GLN A 76 -0.91 0.72 -1.70
C GLN A 76 -2.33 1.23 -1.99
N ALA A 77 -3.18 1.37 -0.98
CA ALA A 77 -4.48 2.00 -1.13
C ALA A 77 -4.35 3.51 -1.41
N MET A 78 -3.35 4.18 -0.82
CA MET A 78 -3.14 5.62 -0.91
C MET A 78 -2.13 6.02 -1.99
N TYR A 79 -1.15 5.18 -2.27
CA TYR A 79 -0.08 5.47 -3.24
C TYR A 79 -0.03 4.40 -4.32
N ARG A 80 -0.26 4.84 -5.57
CA ARG A 80 -0.21 3.95 -6.72
C ARG A 80 1.25 3.54 -6.97
N PRO A 81 1.52 2.24 -7.12
CA PRO A 81 2.89 1.76 -7.36
C PRO A 81 3.37 2.08 -8.77
N LEU A 82 4.69 2.11 -8.94
CA LEU A 82 5.30 2.16 -10.27
C LEU A 82 4.76 1.02 -11.15
N PHE A 83 4.78 -0.21 -10.63
CA PHE A 83 4.18 -1.38 -11.29
C PHE A 83 3.18 -2.06 -10.35
N ALA A 84 1.91 -2.04 -10.72
CA ALA A 84 0.91 -2.93 -10.14
C ALA A 84 0.91 -4.26 -10.90
N TYR A 85 0.67 -5.34 -10.20
CA TYR A 85 0.62 -6.67 -10.81
C TYR A 85 -0.78 -7.23 -10.78
N LYS A 86 -1.09 -8.05 -11.77
CA LYS A 86 -2.28 -8.91 -11.78
C LYS A 86 -1.85 -10.36 -11.91
N SER A 87 -2.55 -11.22 -11.20
CA SER A 87 -2.45 -12.66 -11.34
C SER A 87 -3.84 -13.21 -11.64
N THR A 88 -3.93 -14.01 -12.70
CA THR A 88 -5.11 -14.82 -13.02
C THR A 88 -4.64 -16.26 -13.17
N SER A 89 -5.58 -17.24 -13.18
CA SER A 89 -5.26 -18.64 -13.43
C SER A 89 -4.42 -18.85 -14.70
N ASP A 90 -4.69 -18.02 -15.72
CA ASP A 90 -4.12 -18.20 -17.06
C ASP A 90 -2.94 -17.24 -17.34
N THR A 91 -2.73 -16.26 -16.48
CA THR A 91 -1.69 -15.24 -16.68
C THR A 91 -1.10 -14.84 -15.34
N PRO A 92 -0.19 -15.67 -14.81
CA PRO A 92 0.46 -15.34 -13.56
C PRO A 92 1.40 -14.15 -13.74
N TYR A 93 1.33 -13.21 -12.80
CA TYR A 93 2.30 -12.16 -12.56
C TYR A 93 2.65 -11.28 -13.77
N LYS A 94 1.68 -10.51 -14.29
CA LYS A 94 1.92 -9.48 -15.31
C LYS A 94 1.66 -8.09 -14.77
N ILE A 95 2.42 -7.12 -15.25
CA ILE A 95 2.20 -5.71 -14.97
C ILE A 95 0.79 -5.32 -15.43
N ASN A 96 0.04 -4.73 -14.53
CA ASN A 96 -1.31 -4.21 -14.75
C ASN A 96 -1.22 -2.72 -15.10
N LEU A 97 -0.98 -2.41 -16.37
CA LEU A 97 -0.78 -1.04 -16.84
C LEU A 97 -1.85 -0.04 -16.36
N PRO A 98 -3.15 -0.34 -16.41
CA PRO A 98 -4.18 0.57 -15.90
C PRO A 98 -4.03 0.97 -14.42
N LYS A 99 -3.39 0.13 -13.61
CA LYS A 99 -3.16 0.38 -12.19
C LYS A 99 -1.73 0.82 -11.85
N SER A 100 -0.84 0.85 -12.84
CA SER A 100 0.56 1.24 -12.71
C SER A 100 0.77 2.71 -13.04
N LEU A 101 1.80 3.33 -12.47
CA LEU A 101 2.27 4.66 -12.90
C LEU A 101 3.24 4.56 -14.07
N GLY A 102 3.99 3.47 -14.17
CA GLY A 102 4.97 3.23 -15.24
C GLY A 102 4.48 2.23 -16.29
N THR A 103 5.06 2.34 -17.48
CA THR A 103 4.93 1.34 -18.55
C THR A 103 5.86 0.15 -18.30
N VAL A 104 5.70 -0.93 -19.08
CA VAL A 104 6.69 -2.02 -19.08
C VAL A 104 8.04 -1.46 -19.49
N PRO A 105 9.11 -1.70 -18.72
CA PRO A 105 10.43 -1.17 -19.05
C PRO A 105 10.95 -1.67 -20.41
N GLU A 106 11.52 -0.76 -21.19
CA GLU A 106 12.32 -1.11 -22.35
C GLU A 106 13.74 -1.44 -21.87
N VAL A 107 14.25 -2.60 -22.28
CA VAL A 107 15.57 -3.09 -21.87
C VAL A 107 16.55 -2.95 -23.03
N SER A 108 17.70 -2.35 -22.77
CA SER A 108 18.76 -2.22 -23.76
C SER A 108 19.31 -3.58 -24.24
N GLU A 109 19.96 -3.62 -25.40
CA GLU A 109 20.51 -4.86 -25.98
C GLU A 109 21.54 -5.53 -25.09
N ASP A 110 22.35 -4.76 -24.37
CA ASP A 110 23.31 -5.27 -23.38
C ASP A 110 22.65 -5.76 -22.10
N GLY A 111 21.34 -5.49 -21.91
CA GLY A 111 20.54 -5.92 -20.76
C GLY A 111 20.86 -5.19 -19.47
N LYS A 112 21.45 -3.99 -19.54
CA LYS A 112 21.86 -3.22 -18.35
C LYS A 112 21.01 -1.98 -18.10
N THR A 113 20.41 -1.38 -19.13
CA THR A 113 19.60 -0.16 -19.01
C THR A 113 18.13 -0.47 -19.16
N TYR A 114 17.34 0.00 -18.21
CA TYR A 114 15.89 -0.16 -18.14
C TYR A 114 15.26 1.22 -18.25
N THR A 115 14.62 1.51 -19.38
CA THR A 115 13.94 2.78 -19.64
C THR A 115 12.45 2.63 -19.31
N ILE A 116 11.95 3.49 -18.45
CA ILE A 116 10.57 3.49 -17.99
C ILE A 116 9.93 4.82 -18.34
N LYS A 117 8.75 4.76 -18.95
CA LYS A 117 7.90 5.91 -19.18
C LYS A 117 6.78 5.95 -18.16
N LEU A 118 6.61 7.07 -17.49
CA LEU A 118 5.46 7.33 -16.62
C LEU A 118 4.25 7.70 -17.49
N ARG A 119 3.06 7.42 -16.98
CA ARG A 119 1.83 7.89 -17.61
C ARG A 119 1.72 9.40 -17.43
N ASP A 120 1.19 10.09 -18.44
CA ASP A 120 1.07 11.54 -18.50
C ASP A 120 -0.24 12.09 -17.91
N ASP A 121 -1.19 11.19 -17.58
CA ASP A 121 -2.49 11.53 -17.01
C ASP A 121 -2.57 11.33 -15.47
N ALA A 122 -1.45 11.01 -14.82
CA ALA A 122 -1.41 10.81 -13.39
C ALA A 122 -1.20 12.14 -12.64
N THR A 123 -2.00 12.34 -11.60
CA THR A 123 -1.88 13.51 -10.71
C THR A 123 -1.88 13.10 -9.25
N TRP A 124 -1.26 13.91 -8.43
CA TRP A 124 -1.44 13.90 -7.00
C TRP A 124 -2.82 14.47 -6.61
N SER A 125 -3.27 14.21 -5.40
CA SER A 125 -4.61 14.61 -4.92
C SER A 125 -4.81 16.13 -4.82
N ASP A 126 -3.73 16.89 -4.88
CA ASP A 126 -3.74 18.37 -4.93
C ASP A 126 -3.74 18.93 -6.36
N GLY A 127 -3.73 18.06 -7.37
CA GLY A 127 -3.75 18.42 -8.79
C GLY A 127 -2.37 18.55 -9.43
N THR A 128 -1.28 18.43 -8.67
CA THR A 128 0.08 18.43 -9.20
C THR A 128 0.32 17.20 -10.07
N ALA A 129 0.93 17.35 -11.24
CA ALA A 129 1.26 16.22 -12.11
C ALA A 129 2.29 15.31 -11.45
N VAL A 130 2.12 14.00 -11.61
CA VAL A 130 3.15 13.01 -11.27
C VAL A 130 4.25 13.05 -12.33
N SER A 131 5.49 13.16 -11.89
CA SER A 131 6.63 13.32 -12.78
C SER A 131 7.85 12.49 -12.36
N THR A 132 8.88 12.51 -13.18
CA THR A 132 10.17 11.89 -12.86
C THR A 132 10.88 12.56 -11.69
N ARG A 133 10.51 13.81 -11.32
CA ARG A 133 11.01 14.46 -10.11
C ARG A 133 10.60 13.71 -8.84
N ASP A 134 9.44 13.05 -8.85
CA ASP A 134 8.97 12.21 -7.75
C ASP A 134 9.77 10.91 -7.62
N VAL A 135 10.30 10.41 -8.76
CA VAL A 135 11.23 9.26 -8.80
C VAL A 135 12.61 9.68 -8.31
N GLU A 136 13.13 10.83 -8.79
CA GLU A 136 14.42 11.39 -8.37
C GLU A 136 14.44 11.62 -6.86
N PHE A 137 13.36 12.18 -6.32
CA PHE A 137 13.21 12.41 -4.88
C PHE A 137 13.30 11.10 -4.08
N TRP A 138 12.56 10.08 -4.48
CA TRP A 138 12.67 8.76 -3.87
C TRP A 138 14.10 8.22 -3.94
N TRP A 139 14.73 8.31 -5.12
CA TRP A 139 16.09 7.82 -5.34
C TRP A 139 17.09 8.50 -4.41
N ASN A 140 17.04 9.82 -4.33
CA ASN A 140 17.94 10.61 -3.48
C ASN A 140 17.74 10.25 -2.00
N LEU A 141 16.49 10.10 -1.56
CA LEU A 141 16.19 9.70 -0.19
C LEU A 141 16.75 8.30 0.14
N VAL A 142 16.48 7.30 -0.69
CA VAL A 142 16.88 5.92 -0.35
C VAL A 142 18.38 5.68 -0.51
N THR A 143 19.04 6.29 -1.51
CA THR A 143 20.48 6.12 -1.72
C THR A 143 21.32 6.76 -0.63
N ASN A 144 20.85 7.86 -0.03
CA ASN A 144 21.51 8.54 1.07
C ASN A 144 21.10 8.01 2.46
N ASN A 145 20.15 7.05 2.54
CA ASN A 145 19.64 6.48 3.80
C ASN A 145 19.50 4.95 3.73
N LYS A 146 20.40 4.27 3.03
CA LYS A 146 20.32 2.82 2.78
C LYS A 146 20.12 2.01 4.06
N ASP A 147 20.83 2.35 5.14
CA ASP A 147 20.76 1.63 6.41
C ASP A 147 19.40 1.73 7.11
N GLN A 148 18.63 2.76 6.78
CA GLN A 148 17.27 2.98 7.31
C GLN A 148 16.19 2.28 6.47
N TRP A 149 16.49 2.00 5.21
CA TRP A 149 15.52 1.37 4.30
C TRP A 149 15.49 -0.14 4.50
N ALA A 150 14.33 -0.69 4.91
CA ALA A 150 14.21 -2.11 5.23
C ALA A 150 14.34 -3.04 4.01
N SER A 151 14.06 -2.54 2.81
CA SER A 151 14.20 -3.31 1.57
C SER A 151 15.62 -3.28 0.97
N TYR A 152 16.55 -2.55 1.60
CA TYR A 152 17.94 -2.52 1.19
C TYR A 152 18.69 -3.75 1.67
N LYS A 153 19.57 -4.24 0.82
CA LYS A 153 20.57 -5.25 1.12
C LYS A 153 21.85 -4.88 0.39
N GLU A 154 22.97 -4.82 1.11
CA GLU A 154 24.28 -4.52 0.54
C GLU A 154 24.60 -5.41 -0.67
N GLY A 155 25.14 -4.78 -1.72
CA GLY A 155 25.43 -5.41 -3.01
C GLY A 155 24.22 -5.64 -3.91
N PHE A 156 23.02 -5.24 -3.49
CA PHE A 156 21.80 -5.26 -4.30
C PHE A 156 21.33 -3.83 -4.59
N PHE A 157 20.38 -3.72 -5.49
CA PHE A 157 19.77 -2.43 -5.84
C PHE A 157 19.43 -1.58 -4.59
N PRO A 158 19.83 -0.31 -4.58
CA PRO A 158 20.35 0.53 -5.66
C PRO A 158 21.89 0.48 -5.86
N ASP A 159 22.63 -0.38 -5.13
CA ASP A 159 24.07 -0.51 -5.32
C ASP A 159 24.39 -0.96 -6.75
N GLY A 160 25.44 -0.38 -7.33
CA GLY A 160 25.83 -0.64 -8.71
C GLY A 160 24.77 -0.25 -9.76
N ALA A 161 23.90 0.68 -9.39
CA ALA A 161 22.90 1.25 -10.28
C ALA A 161 22.96 2.78 -10.27
N SER A 162 22.52 3.38 -11.38
CA SER A 162 22.37 4.83 -11.53
C SER A 162 21.00 5.16 -12.10
N LEU A 163 20.45 6.29 -11.65
CA LEU A 163 19.22 6.89 -12.17
C LEU A 163 19.61 8.00 -13.16
N ASP A 164 18.93 8.06 -14.31
CA ASP A 164 19.07 9.12 -15.29
C ASP A 164 17.67 9.60 -15.70
N ILE A 165 17.38 10.87 -15.45
CA ILE A 165 16.14 11.54 -15.84
C ILE A 165 16.29 12.06 -17.27
N LYS A 166 15.44 11.57 -18.17
CA LYS A 166 15.44 11.94 -19.58
C LYS A 166 14.55 13.16 -19.85
N ASP A 167 13.37 13.13 -19.28
CA ASP A 167 12.36 14.19 -19.36
C ASP A 167 11.36 14.06 -18.19
N GLU A 168 10.29 14.87 -18.18
CA GLU A 168 9.28 14.88 -17.11
C GLU A 168 8.56 13.54 -16.91
N HIS A 169 8.56 12.67 -17.93
CA HIS A 169 7.86 11.40 -17.90
C HIS A 169 8.74 10.19 -18.20
N THR A 170 10.02 10.37 -18.49
CA THR A 170 10.92 9.28 -18.86
C THR A 170 12.18 9.28 -18.03
N PHE A 171 12.48 8.15 -17.44
CA PHE A 171 13.73 7.91 -16.72
C PHE A 171 14.32 6.55 -17.08
N SER A 172 15.59 6.38 -16.81
CA SER A 172 16.26 5.09 -16.95
C SER A 172 17.05 4.72 -15.70
N ILE A 173 17.11 3.43 -15.44
CA ILE A 173 17.98 2.82 -14.43
C ILE A 173 19.00 1.98 -15.17
N THR A 174 20.29 2.28 -14.97
CA THR A 174 21.40 1.53 -15.56
C THR A 174 22.17 0.81 -14.47
N THR A 175 22.48 -0.47 -14.68
CA THR A 175 23.20 -1.34 -13.75
C THR A 175 24.61 -1.64 -14.25
N GLU A 176 25.59 -1.78 -13.35
CA GLU A 176 26.96 -2.18 -13.67
C GLU A 176 27.01 -3.59 -14.25
N THR A 177 26.15 -4.48 -13.72
CA THR A 177 26.08 -5.88 -14.13
C THR A 177 24.75 -6.19 -14.83
N LYS A 178 24.80 -7.16 -15.73
CA LYS A 178 23.59 -7.65 -16.40
C LYS A 178 22.81 -8.58 -15.46
N PHE A 179 21.49 -8.38 -15.40
CA PHE A 179 20.55 -9.25 -14.69
C PHE A 179 19.58 -9.92 -15.66
N ALA A 180 18.90 -10.97 -15.21
CA ALA A 180 17.71 -11.47 -15.91
C ALA A 180 16.63 -10.39 -15.87
N PRO A 181 16.16 -9.85 -17.02
CA PRO A 181 15.33 -8.64 -17.02
C PRO A 181 14.05 -8.78 -16.20
N ALA A 182 13.29 -9.86 -16.38
CA ALA A 182 12.06 -10.09 -15.64
C ALA A 182 12.31 -10.08 -14.12
N TRP A 183 13.35 -10.79 -13.67
CA TRP A 183 13.69 -10.81 -12.25
C TRP A 183 14.05 -9.43 -11.72
N PHE A 184 14.86 -8.65 -12.45
CA PHE A 184 15.29 -7.33 -12.01
C PHE A 184 14.13 -6.33 -11.95
N ILE A 185 13.25 -6.35 -12.95
CA ILE A 185 12.05 -5.53 -12.99
C ILE A 185 11.15 -5.86 -11.79
N ASP A 186 10.84 -7.14 -11.59
CA ASP A 186 9.86 -7.56 -10.58
C ASP A 186 10.38 -7.45 -9.15
N ASN A 187 11.69 -7.59 -8.93
CA ASN A 187 12.26 -7.69 -7.59
C ASN A 187 13.10 -6.48 -7.17
N GLN A 188 13.55 -5.67 -8.13
CA GLN A 188 14.39 -4.52 -7.83
C GLN A 188 13.74 -3.19 -8.28
N ILE A 189 13.41 -3.02 -9.55
CA ILE A 189 12.79 -1.78 -10.04
C ILE A 189 11.40 -1.58 -9.41
N ASN A 190 10.68 -2.64 -9.13
CA ASN A 190 9.39 -2.57 -8.43
C ASN A 190 9.45 -1.99 -7.00
N LYS A 191 10.65 -1.81 -6.44
CA LYS A 191 10.84 -1.11 -5.16
C LYS A 191 10.79 0.42 -5.30
N VAL A 192 10.90 0.93 -6.51
CA VAL A 192 10.83 2.37 -6.78
C VAL A 192 9.42 2.86 -6.45
N ALA A 193 9.34 3.82 -5.56
CA ALA A 193 8.11 4.51 -5.22
C ALA A 193 8.16 5.95 -5.76
N LEU A 194 7.05 6.47 -6.21
CA LEU A 194 6.94 7.89 -6.51
C LEU A 194 6.51 8.60 -5.23
N LEU A 195 7.27 9.60 -4.83
CA LEU A 195 7.01 10.38 -3.62
C LEU A 195 6.75 11.83 -4.01
N PRO A 196 5.73 12.50 -3.44
CA PRO A 196 5.36 13.86 -3.83
C PRO A 196 6.41 14.88 -3.37
N GLN A 197 7.46 15.08 -4.18
CA GLN A 197 8.57 15.97 -3.86
C GLN A 197 8.05 17.37 -3.52
N HIS A 198 7.11 17.89 -4.31
CA HIS A 198 6.50 19.21 -4.14
C HIS A 198 5.78 19.43 -2.81
N ALA A 199 5.54 18.35 -2.04
CA ALA A 199 4.88 18.42 -0.72
C ALA A 199 5.78 17.95 0.43
N TRP A 200 6.77 17.09 0.16
CA TRP A 200 7.51 16.38 1.20
C TRP A 200 8.97 16.77 1.34
N ASP A 201 9.55 17.50 0.38
CA ASP A 201 10.97 17.88 0.43
C ASP A 201 11.19 19.09 1.38
N LYS A 202 11.06 18.80 2.66
CA LYS A 202 11.21 19.74 3.78
C LYS A 202 11.62 18.98 5.04
N THR A 203 12.04 19.71 6.08
CA THR A 203 12.55 19.15 7.34
C THR A 203 11.72 19.52 8.56
N GLY A 204 10.61 20.22 8.37
CA GLY A 204 9.65 20.63 9.40
C GLY A 204 8.27 20.95 8.84
N ALA A 205 7.25 20.94 9.70
CA ALA A 205 5.85 21.15 9.30
C ALA A 205 5.64 22.53 8.67
N ASP A 206 6.25 23.55 9.25
CA ASP A 206 6.10 24.95 8.84
C ASP A 206 7.17 25.41 7.83
N GLU A 207 8.04 24.51 7.39
CA GLU A 207 9.07 24.82 6.41
C GLU A 207 8.53 24.74 4.99
N ALA A 208 9.06 25.65 4.15
CA ALA A 208 8.77 25.61 2.72
C ALA A 208 9.45 24.39 2.08
N VAL A 209 8.77 23.81 1.12
CA VAL A 209 9.36 22.77 0.25
C VAL A 209 10.45 23.40 -0.61
N SER A 210 11.54 22.66 -0.80
CA SER A 210 12.66 23.08 -1.64
C SER A 210 13.32 21.87 -2.32
N ASP A 211 14.55 21.99 -2.79
CA ASP A 211 15.33 20.89 -3.39
C ASP A 211 16.41 20.36 -2.43
N LEU A 212 16.04 20.15 -1.15
CA LEU A 212 16.96 19.66 -0.11
C LEU A 212 17.51 18.27 -0.43
N ASP A 213 16.68 17.41 -1.00
CA ASP A 213 17.02 16.02 -1.34
C ASP A 213 18.19 15.91 -2.32
N ARG A 214 18.52 16.97 -3.06
CA ARG A 214 19.62 16.99 -4.04
C ARG A 214 21.00 17.01 -3.41
N THR A 215 21.10 17.17 -2.09
CA THR A 215 22.34 17.01 -1.34
C THR A 215 22.24 15.83 -0.39
N PRO A 216 23.34 15.10 -0.12
CA PRO A 216 23.32 13.98 0.83
C PRO A 216 22.81 14.37 2.21
N GLU A 217 23.24 15.49 2.75
CA GLU A 217 22.82 16.00 4.06
C GLU A 217 21.37 16.43 4.08
N GLY A 218 20.88 17.04 2.99
CA GLY A 218 19.49 17.42 2.84
C GLY A 218 18.60 16.19 2.74
N ALA A 219 18.96 15.22 1.90
CA ALA A 219 18.24 13.95 1.76
C ALA A 219 18.13 13.21 3.09
N GLN A 220 19.21 13.20 3.90
CA GLN A 220 19.21 12.59 5.23
C GLN A 220 18.24 13.30 6.19
N LYS A 221 18.24 14.64 6.20
CA LYS A 221 17.36 15.42 7.07
C LYS A 221 15.89 15.25 6.68
N VAL A 222 15.57 15.33 5.38
CA VAL A 222 14.22 15.10 4.86
C VAL A 222 13.74 13.69 5.20
N PHE A 223 14.58 12.68 4.98
CA PHE A 223 14.23 11.29 5.31
C PHE A 223 13.96 11.12 6.80
N ALA A 224 14.79 11.68 7.66
CA ALA A 224 14.61 11.63 9.11
C ALA A 224 13.31 12.30 9.56
N TYR A 225 12.97 13.44 8.97
CA TYR A 225 11.71 14.14 9.21
C TYR A 225 10.51 13.26 8.82
N LEU A 226 10.47 12.75 7.58
CA LEU A 226 9.38 11.91 7.10
C LEU A 226 9.25 10.61 7.93
N GLN A 227 10.36 10.01 8.34
CA GLN A 227 10.33 8.86 9.25
C GLN A 227 9.77 9.22 10.63
N GLY A 228 10.12 10.39 11.15
CA GLY A 228 9.59 10.87 12.43
C GLY A 228 8.07 11.00 12.39
N GLU A 229 7.56 11.66 11.36
CA GLU A 229 6.12 11.83 11.13
C GLU A 229 5.40 10.49 10.89
N ALA A 230 6.03 9.55 10.18
CA ALA A 230 5.46 8.23 9.92
C ALA A 230 5.35 7.33 11.16
N LYS A 231 6.03 7.65 12.26
CA LYS A 231 5.90 6.95 13.54
C LYS A 231 4.76 7.50 14.41
N ASN A 232 4.21 8.64 14.05
CA ASN A 232 3.16 9.31 14.82
C ASN A 232 1.77 8.92 14.30
N LEU A 233 1.27 7.77 14.75
CA LEU A 233 -0.01 7.23 14.33
C LEU A 233 -1.19 8.19 14.56
N SER A 234 -1.14 8.98 15.63
CA SER A 234 -2.23 9.89 16.00
C SER A 234 -2.47 11.02 14.99
N THR A 235 -1.51 11.26 14.11
CA THR A 235 -1.58 12.33 13.11
C THR A 235 -1.84 11.83 11.69
N TYR A 236 -1.98 10.54 11.45
CA TYR A 236 -2.08 9.97 10.10
C TYR A 236 -3.19 10.61 9.27
N ALA A 237 -4.37 10.80 9.83
CA ALA A 237 -5.49 11.40 9.11
C ALA A 237 -5.45 12.93 9.03
N THR A 238 -4.65 13.59 9.86
CA THR A 238 -4.64 15.05 9.99
C THR A 238 -3.37 15.73 9.51
N ASN A 239 -2.25 14.98 9.40
CA ASN A 239 -1.00 15.53 8.91
C ASN A 239 -1.06 15.78 7.39
N PRO A 240 -0.87 17.03 6.93
CA PRO A 240 -0.90 17.37 5.50
C PRO A 240 0.03 16.54 4.63
N LEU A 241 1.16 16.06 5.15
CA LEU A 241 2.08 15.17 4.41
C LEU A 241 1.32 13.98 3.83
N TRP A 242 0.54 13.28 4.67
CA TRP A 242 -0.14 12.05 4.28
C TRP A 242 -1.43 12.27 3.51
N GLN A 243 -1.81 13.53 3.31
CA GLN A 243 -2.98 13.92 2.53
C GLN A 243 -2.66 14.12 1.04
N THR A 244 -1.38 14.21 0.66
CA THR A 244 -0.95 14.24 -0.74
C THR A 244 -0.71 12.82 -1.22
N VAL A 245 -1.69 12.28 -1.94
CA VAL A 245 -1.75 10.88 -2.40
C VAL A 245 -2.05 10.82 -3.90
N ASN A 246 -1.75 9.69 -4.55
CA ASN A 246 -2.07 9.46 -5.97
C ASN A 246 -2.78 8.12 -6.20
N GLY A 247 -3.15 7.43 -5.14
CA GLY A 247 -3.93 6.20 -5.15
C GLY A 247 -5.43 6.45 -5.19
N PRO A 248 -6.23 5.38 -5.21
CA PRO A 248 -7.69 5.48 -5.26
C PRO A 248 -8.33 5.92 -3.94
N TRP A 249 -7.60 5.90 -2.83
CA TRP A 249 -8.09 6.19 -1.49
C TRP A 249 -7.27 7.26 -0.81
N LYS A 250 -7.93 8.03 0.03
CA LYS A 250 -7.34 9.02 0.92
C LYS A 250 -7.86 8.77 2.32
N LEU A 251 -6.98 8.83 3.31
CA LEU A 251 -7.35 8.60 4.69
C LEU A 251 -8.18 9.77 5.23
N SER A 252 -9.38 9.52 5.70
CA SER A 252 -10.27 10.51 6.33
C SER A 252 -10.27 10.43 7.84
N SER A 253 -10.15 9.23 8.39
CA SER A 253 -10.05 9.03 9.83
C SER A 253 -9.11 7.87 10.17
N PHE A 254 -8.46 7.95 11.31
CA PHE A 254 -7.60 6.89 11.82
C PHE A 254 -7.61 6.88 13.35
N THR A 255 -8.10 5.78 13.90
CA THR A 255 -8.04 5.51 15.35
C THR A 255 -7.35 4.18 15.54
N PRO A 256 -6.12 4.15 16.11
CA PRO A 256 -5.40 2.91 16.34
C PRO A 256 -6.27 1.88 17.08
N ASP A 257 -6.21 0.62 16.64
CA ASP A 257 -6.95 -0.53 17.18
C ASP A 257 -8.49 -0.44 17.12
N GLN A 258 -9.04 0.57 16.43
CA GLN A 258 -10.49 0.72 16.24
C GLN A 258 -10.89 0.72 14.77
N GLY A 259 -10.22 1.50 13.95
CA GLY A 259 -10.53 1.55 12.52
C GLY A 259 -9.87 2.71 11.77
N LEU A 260 -9.99 2.63 10.46
CA LEU A 260 -9.58 3.67 9.52
C LEU A 260 -10.62 3.79 8.40
N GLU A 261 -10.79 5.01 7.89
CA GLU A 261 -11.66 5.32 6.75
C GLU A 261 -10.90 6.09 5.67
#